data_985ee8d1e4f10ed14d37604e55b31ef7
#
_entry.id   985ee8d1e4f10ed14d37604e55b31ef7
#
_cell.length_a   1.000
_cell.length_b   1.000
_cell.length_c   1.000
_cell.angle_alpha   90.00
_cell.angle_beta   90.00
_cell.angle_gamma   90.00
#
_symmetry.space_group_name_H-M   'P 1'
#
loop_
_entity.id
_entity.type
_entity.pdbx_description
1 polymer ?
#
loop_
_entity_poly.entity_id
_entity_poly.type
_entity_poly.pdbx_seq_one_letter_code
_entity_poly.pdbx_strand_id
1 'polypeptide(L)'
;MKIRLQLFEFEDLPWFPRVIRAGMMDYLRFMISLLGTYQPIVPRLRDAMTQAGTSDLLELGAGAGGGTEGVLRRLHTIGLPTARITLTDLYPQPAAWQLLAARTPGLAYEASPVDATAVPPTLAGFRAIFSAFHHFPPPLAEAILADAVRQKAGIGVFEGAGKHWLEIFLAWTVLPVAQLLFTPFMQPFRLSRLFFTYLVPLIPLFTIWDGTVSILRMYPPAQLLALAHRADPQGTFKWQAGKVRHWWGPEVTYLIGVPRARR
;
A
#
# COMPACT_ATOMS: atom_id res chain seq x y z
N MET A 1 1.12 3.05 20.03
CA MET A 1 -0.36 3.05 20.23
C MET A 1 -0.91 1.65 20.05
N LYS A 2 -1.72 1.12 21.00
CA LYS A 2 -2.25 -0.27 20.94
C LYS A 2 -3.66 -0.36 20.35
N ILE A 3 -4.43 0.72 20.41
CA ILE A 3 -5.84 0.74 20.01
C ILE A 3 -5.95 1.25 18.57
N ARG A 4 -6.76 0.57 17.74
CA ARG A 4 -7.14 1.01 16.41
C ARG A 4 -8.40 1.90 16.52
N LEU A 5 -8.35 3.09 15.95
CA LEU A 5 -9.50 4.00 15.89
C LEU A 5 -10.00 4.06 14.45
N GLN A 6 -11.27 3.75 14.24
CA GLN A 6 -11.92 3.79 12.94
C GLN A 6 -12.55 5.17 12.74
N LEU A 7 -11.74 6.18 12.42
CA LEU A 7 -12.20 7.48 11.97
C LEU A 7 -12.37 7.46 10.43
N PHE A 8 -12.99 8.48 9.84
CA PHE A 8 -13.12 8.58 8.39
C PHE A 8 -11.90 9.30 7.77
N GLU A 9 -11.55 8.94 6.57
CA GLU A 9 -10.63 9.67 5.70
C GLU A 9 -11.44 10.36 4.61
N PHE A 10 -11.06 11.59 4.26
CA PHE A 10 -11.76 12.35 3.23
C PHE A 10 -11.67 11.68 1.86
N GLU A 11 -10.53 11.03 1.59
CA GLU A 11 -10.34 10.31 0.33
C GLU A 11 -11.28 9.12 0.15
N ASP A 12 -11.81 8.53 1.24
CA ASP A 12 -12.79 7.45 1.19
C ASP A 12 -14.21 7.93 0.80
N LEU A 13 -14.50 9.24 0.94
CA LEU A 13 -15.85 9.76 0.80
C LEU A 13 -16.23 9.95 -0.68
N PRO A 14 -17.35 9.39 -1.16
CA PRO A 14 -17.74 9.48 -2.58
C PRO A 14 -17.93 10.91 -3.10
N TRP A 15 -18.38 11.82 -2.23
CA TRP A 15 -18.62 13.23 -2.56
C TRP A 15 -17.37 14.10 -2.52
N PHE A 16 -16.24 13.58 -2.01
CA PHE A 16 -15.01 14.37 -1.87
C PHE A 16 -14.46 14.80 -3.23
N PRO A 17 -14.09 16.08 -3.44
CA PRO A 17 -13.73 16.60 -4.75
C PRO A 17 -12.55 15.85 -5.38
N ARG A 18 -12.75 15.33 -6.58
CA ARG A 18 -11.74 14.52 -7.32
C ARG A 18 -10.42 15.27 -7.52
N VAL A 19 -10.46 16.58 -7.73
CA VAL A 19 -9.27 17.41 -7.95
C VAL A 19 -8.38 17.48 -6.70
N ILE A 20 -9.00 17.56 -5.50
CA ILE A 20 -8.29 17.59 -4.23
C ILE A 20 -7.73 16.19 -3.93
N ARG A 21 -8.58 15.15 -4.03
CA ARG A 21 -8.15 13.74 -3.88
C ARG A 21 -6.95 13.42 -4.77
N ALA A 22 -7.00 13.78 -6.06
CA ALA A 22 -5.89 13.56 -6.98
C ALA A 22 -4.61 14.26 -6.53
N GLY A 23 -4.71 15.49 -6.00
CA GLY A 23 -3.56 16.23 -5.46
C GLY A 23 -2.94 15.57 -4.23
N MET A 24 -3.76 15.05 -3.30
CA MET A 24 -3.32 14.30 -2.12
C MET A 24 -2.62 13.00 -2.54
N MET A 25 -3.23 12.22 -3.46
CA MET A 25 -2.66 10.98 -3.96
C MET A 25 -1.35 11.19 -4.74
N ASP A 26 -1.24 12.27 -5.53
CA ASP A 26 0.01 12.65 -6.21
C ASP A 26 1.12 12.92 -5.20
N TYR A 27 0.79 13.63 -4.10
CA TYR A 27 1.75 13.91 -3.03
C TYR A 27 2.18 12.64 -2.30
N LEU A 28 1.22 11.81 -1.90
CA LEU A 28 1.51 10.55 -1.20
C LEU A 28 2.42 9.65 -2.04
N ARG A 29 2.07 9.47 -3.33
CA ARG A 29 2.89 8.72 -4.28
C ARG A 29 4.31 9.30 -4.41
N PHE A 30 4.43 10.62 -4.52
CA PHE A 30 5.72 11.29 -4.61
C PHE A 30 6.57 11.04 -3.36
N MET A 31 6.00 11.21 -2.16
CA MET A 31 6.72 11.01 -0.90
C MET A 31 7.12 9.55 -0.67
N ILE A 32 6.23 8.60 -0.93
CA ILE A 32 6.55 7.16 -0.84
C ILE A 32 7.71 6.80 -1.76
N SER A 33 7.72 7.34 -2.98
CA SER A 33 8.79 7.09 -3.95
C SER A 33 10.09 7.78 -3.55
N LEU A 34 10.03 9.05 -3.12
CA LEU A 34 11.19 9.83 -2.70
C LEU A 34 11.90 9.22 -1.49
N LEU A 35 11.12 8.82 -0.50
CA LEU A 35 11.63 8.21 0.73
C LEU A 35 11.99 6.73 0.58
N GLY A 36 11.61 6.10 -0.53
CA GLY A 36 11.80 4.67 -0.72
C GLY A 36 11.13 3.85 0.39
N THR A 37 9.94 4.26 0.81
CA THR A 37 9.25 3.77 2.02
C THR A 37 9.26 2.25 2.13
N TYR A 38 9.02 1.52 1.03
CA TYR A 38 8.94 0.06 1.05
C TYR A 38 10.28 -0.66 0.82
N GLN A 39 11.39 0.06 0.57
CA GLN A 39 12.68 -0.58 0.31
C GLN A 39 13.14 -1.55 1.42
N PRO A 40 12.94 -1.27 2.72
CA PRO A 40 13.36 -2.17 3.80
C PRO A 40 12.63 -3.51 3.81
N ILE A 41 11.40 -3.57 3.28
CA ILE A 41 10.59 -4.79 3.29
C ILE A 41 10.81 -5.68 2.07
N VAL A 42 11.38 -5.14 0.97
CA VAL A 42 11.53 -5.88 -0.29
C VAL A 42 12.32 -7.19 -0.15
N PRO A 43 13.39 -7.31 0.67
CA PRO A 43 14.05 -8.60 0.89
C PRO A 43 13.12 -9.68 1.46
N ARG A 44 12.25 -9.31 2.43
CA ARG A 44 11.28 -10.26 2.98
C ARG A 44 10.17 -10.61 2.00
N LEU A 45 9.73 -9.64 1.20
CA LEU A 45 8.77 -9.87 0.12
C LEU A 45 9.35 -10.86 -0.91
N ARG A 46 10.61 -10.65 -1.36
CA ARG A 46 11.32 -11.59 -2.25
C ARG A 46 11.34 -13.01 -1.68
N ASP A 47 11.73 -13.16 -0.41
CA ASP A 47 11.82 -14.47 0.22
C ASP A 47 10.44 -15.15 0.30
N ALA A 48 9.38 -14.38 0.58
CA ALA A 48 8.02 -14.87 0.61
C ALA A 48 7.52 -15.28 -0.79
N MET A 49 7.80 -14.49 -1.82
CA MET A 49 7.48 -14.83 -3.23
C MET A 49 8.21 -16.10 -3.67
N THR A 50 9.48 -16.23 -3.35
CA THR A 50 10.28 -17.42 -3.63
C THR A 50 9.72 -18.65 -2.91
N GLN A 51 9.35 -18.54 -1.63
CA GLN A 51 8.72 -19.63 -0.87
C GLN A 51 7.34 -20.00 -1.44
N ALA A 52 6.61 -19.05 -1.98
CA ALA A 52 5.33 -19.27 -2.66
C ALA A 52 5.50 -19.81 -4.09
N GLY A 53 6.73 -19.92 -4.60
CA GLY A 53 7.04 -20.46 -5.93
C GLY A 53 6.63 -19.54 -7.09
N THR A 54 6.63 -18.22 -6.88
CA THR A 54 6.22 -17.25 -7.91
C THR A 54 7.16 -16.05 -7.96
N SER A 55 7.34 -15.50 -9.18
CA SER A 55 7.95 -14.19 -9.41
C SER A 55 6.92 -13.10 -9.73
N ASP A 56 5.65 -13.46 -9.87
CA ASP A 56 4.57 -12.52 -10.16
C ASP A 56 3.94 -12.01 -8.86
N LEU A 57 3.73 -10.70 -8.79
CA LEU A 57 3.06 -10.02 -7.69
C LEU A 57 1.78 -9.38 -8.19
N LEU A 58 0.69 -9.60 -7.47
CA LEU A 58 -0.61 -8.97 -7.69
C LEU A 58 -0.83 -7.92 -6.60
N GLU A 59 -0.78 -6.65 -6.95
CA GLU A 59 -1.05 -5.55 -6.02
C GLU A 59 -2.56 -5.29 -5.94
N LEU A 60 -3.11 -5.45 -4.74
CA LEU A 60 -4.54 -5.22 -4.45
C LEU A 60 -4.69 -3.85 -3.79
N GLY A 61 -5.66 -3.05 -4.26
CA GLY A 61 -5.87 -1.70 -3.75
C GLY A 61 -4.72 -0.77 -4.13
N ALA A 62 -4.26 -0.84 -5.38
CA ALA A 62 -3.08 -0.12 -5.86
C ALA A 62 -3.25 1.41 -5.91
N GLY A 63 -4.49 1.92 -5.88
CA GLY A 63 -4.77 3.35 -5.98
C GLY A 63 -4.07 3.98 -7.19
N ALA A 64 -3.20 4.97 -6.96
CA ALA A 64 -2.40 5.60 -8.01
C ALA A 64 -1.07 4.88 -8.33
N GLY A 65 -0.80 3.71 -7.73
CA GLY A 65 0.42 2.93 -7.95
C GLY A 65 1.66 3.51 -7.25
N GLY A 66 1.49 4.01 -6.01
CA GLY A 66 2.58 4.65 -5.25
C GLY A 66 3.64 3.67 -4.74
N GLY A 67 4.91 3.86 -5.13
CA GLY A 67 6.04 3.06 -4.62
C GLY A 67 6.30 1.75 -5.35
N THR A 68 5.35 1.24 -6.13
CA THR A 68 5.42 -0.04 -6.85
C THR A 68 6.60 -0.14 -7.79
N GLU A 69 6.90 0.94 -8.54
CA GLU A 69 8.08 1.01 -9.41
C GLU A 69 9.40 0.77 -8.65
N GLY A 70 9.50 1.35 -7.45
CA GLY A 70 10.66 1.18 -6.57
C GLY A 70 10.79 -0.24 -6.04
N VAL A 71 9.67 -0.86 -5.68
CA VAL A 71 9.60 -2.26 -5.24
C VAL A 71 10.05 -3.18 -6.38
N LEU A 72 9.48 -3.02 -7.58
CA LEU A 72 9.82 -3.84 -8.75
C LEU A 72 11.30 -3.74 -9.09
N ARG A 73 11.85 -2.52 -9.23
CA ARG A 73 13.28 -2.32 -9.50
C ARG A 73 14.15 -3.01 -8.44
N ARG A 74 13.76 -2.92 -7.17
CA ARG A 74 14.53 -3.58 -6.11
C ARG A 74 14.45 -5.10 -6.20
N LEU A 75 13.28 -5.67 -6.47
CA LEU A 75 13.12 -7.11 -6.69
C LEU A 75 14.06 -7.61 -7.80
N HIS A 76 14.15 -6.88 -8.93
CA HIS A 76 15.05 -7.22 -10.02
C HIS A 76 16.52 -7.24 -9.57
N THR A 77 16.94 -6.32 -8.70
CA THR A 77 18.36 -6.25 -8.25
C THR A 77 18.73 -7.26 -7.18
N ILE A 78 17.74 -7.82 -6.45
CA ILE A 78 18.02 -8.71 -5.31
C ILE A 78 17.67 -10.19 -5.58
N GLY A 79 17.60 -10.61 -6.83
CA GLY A 79 17.50 -12.02 -7.20
C GLY A 79 16.17 -12.48 -7.78
N LEU A 80 15.27 -11.56 -8.14
CA LEU A 80 14.06 -11.85 -8.94
C LEU A 80 14.04 -10.98 -10.22
N PRO A 81 14.97 -11.18 -11.16
CA PRO A 81 15.11 -10.33 -12.36
C PRO A 81 13.90 -10.44 -13.30
N THR A 82 13.13 -11.51 -13.21
CA THR A 82 11.90 -11.73 -13.99
C THR A 82 10.62 -11.34 -13.26
N ALA A 83 10.73 -10.70 -12.10
CA ALA A 83 9.56 -10.26 -11.34
C ALA A 83 8.66 -9.34 -12.17
N ARG A 84 7.36 -9.55 -12.07
CA ARG A 84 6.31 -8.70 -12.65
C ARG A 84 5.34 -8.28 -11.59
N ILE A 85 4.77 -7.08 -11.73
CA ILE A 85 3.71 -6.59 -10.85
C ILE A 85 2.50 -6.24 -11.69
N THR A 86 1.33 -6.76 -11.31
CA THR A 86 0.04 -6.36 -11.88
C THR A 86 -0.72 -5.53 -10.87
N LEU A 87 -1.02 -4.27 -11.23
CA LEU A 87 -1.82 -3.36 -10.41
C LEU A 87 -3.30 -3.69 -10.52
N THR A 88 -4.01 -3.77 -9.40
CA THR A 88 -5.46 -3.97 -9.35
C THR A 88 -6.10 -3.11 -8.27
N ASP A 89 -7.34 -2.74 -8.46
CA ASP A 89 -8.12 -1.96 -7.49
C ASP A 89 -9.62 -2.19 -7.69
N LEU A 90 -10.43 -1.96 -6.66
CA LEU A 90 -11.88 -1.92 -6.80
C LEU A 90 -12.34 -0.72 -7.64
N TYR A 91 -11.55 0.36 -7.62
CA TYR A 91 -11.76 1.59 -8.40
C TYR A 91 -10.55 1.86 -9.30
N PRO A 92 -10.38 1.12 -10.41
CA PRO A 92 -9.20 1.18 -11.27
C PRO A 92 -8.90 2.59 -11.78
N GLN A 93 -7.60 2.89 -11.94
CA GLN A 93 -7.13 4.15 -12.49
C GLN A 93 -6.29 3.92 -13.77
N PRO A 94 -6.89 3.41 -14.87
CA PRO A 94 -6.15 2.94 -16.05
C PRO A 94 -5.24 4.02 -16.66
N ALA A 95 -5.69 5.29 -16.68
CA ALA A 95 -4.89 6.37 -17.24
C ALA A 95 -3.58 6.63 -16.46
N ALA A 96 -3.63 6.54 -15.13
CA ALA A 96 -2.43 6.68 -14.30
C ALA A 96 -1.52 5.44 -14.44
N TRP A 97 -2.10 4.25 -14.45
CA TRP A 97 -1.37 2.98 -14.54
C TRP A 97 -0.73 2.76 -15.91
N GLN A 98 -1.38 3.21 -16.98
CA GLN A 98 -0.81 3.18 -18.34
C GLN A 98 0.49 3.97 -18.42
N LEU A 99 0.54 5.17 -17.81
CA LEU A 99 1.76 5.97 -17.75
C LEU A 99 2.87 5.28 -16.93
N LEU A 100 2.50 4.59 -15.85
CA LEU A 100 3.46 3.84 -15.03
C LEU A 100 4.00 2.62 -15.81
N ALA A 101 3.13 1.83 -16.43
CA ALA A 101 3.50 0.63 -17.18
C ALA A 101 4.38 0.98 -18.40
N ALA A 102 4.08 2.08 -19.09
CA ALA A 102 4.86 2.51 -20.27
C ALA A 102 6.34 2.82 -19.94
N ARG A 103 6.66 3.21 -18.71
CA ARG A 103 8.02 3.55 -18.29
C ARG A 103 8.68 2.52 -17.37
N THR A 104 7.93 1.47 -16.97
CA THR A 104 8.41 0.49 -16.00
C THR A 104 8.25 -0.93 -16.56
N PRO A 105 9.29 -1.49 -17.21
CA PRO A 105 9.27 -2.86 -17.69
C PRO A 105 8.91 -3.85 -16.58
N GLY A 106 7.99 -4.77 -16.86
CA GLY A 106 7.48 -5.74 -15.88
C GLY A 106 6.29 -5.25 -15.04
N LEU A 107 5.84 -3.99 -15.23
CA LEU A 107 4.61 -3.50 -14.63
C LEU A 107 3.44 -3.63 -15.61
N ALA A 108 2.36 -4.25 -15.15
CA ALA A 108 1.09 -4.39 -15.85
C ALA A 108 -0.07 -3.91 -14.96
N TYR A 109 -1.27 -3.88 -15.47
CA TYR A 109 -2.46 -3.54 -14.71
C TYR A 109 -3.71 -4.24 -15.24
N GLU A 110 -4.69 -4.46 -14.36
CA GLU A 110 -6.04 -4.91 -14.69
C GLU A 110 -6.96 -3.68 -14.72
N ALA A 111 -7.61 -3.45 -15.86
CA ALA A 111 -8.48 -2.29 -16.05
C ALA A 111 -9.88 -2.49 -15.44
N SER A 112 -10.28 -3.75 -15.23
CA SER A 112 -11.55 -4.09 -14.60
C SER A 112 -11.45 -3.98 -13.07
N PRO A 113 -12.56 -3.64 -12.37
CA PRO A 113 -12.59 -3.65 -10.90
C PRO A 113 -12.24 -5.03 -10.33
N VAL A 114 -11.35 -5.05 -9.33
CA VAL A 114 -10.97 -6.27 -8.61
C VAL A 114 -11.25 -6.07 -7.12
N ASP A 115 -12.17 -6.88 -6.60
CA ASP A 115 -12.46 -6.94 -5.17
C ASP A 115 -11.39 -7.78 -4.46
N ALA A 116 -10.65 -7.18 -3.52
CA ALA A 116 -9.61 -7.86 -2.76
C ALA A 116 -10.16 -9.03 -1.89
N THR A 117 -11.46 -9.05 -1.59
CA THR A 117 -12.12 -10.12 -0.83
C THR A 117 -12.52 -11.32 -1.70
N ALA A 118 -12.48 -11.15 -3.03
CA ALA A 118 -12.90 -12.16 -4.01
C ALA A 118 -12.09 -12.02 -5.31
N VAL A 119 -10.77 -12.19 -5.21
CA VAL A 119 -9.86 -12.04 -6.36
C VAL A 119 -10.14 -13.13 -7.40
N PRO A 120 -10.33 -12.76 -8.68
CA PRO A 120 -10.53 -13.73 -9.75
C PRO A 120 -9.38 -14.76 -9.82
N PRO A 121 -9.66 -16.07 -9.92
CA PRO A 121 -8.60 -17.10 -10.00
C PRO A 121 -7.66 -16.95 -11.20
N THR A 122 -8.08 -16.21 -12.23
CA THR A 122 -7.27 -15.89 -13.41
C THR A 122 -6.14 -14.91 -13.11
N LEU A 123 -6.23 -14.15 -12.01
CA LEU A 123 -5.20 -13.22 -11.55
C LEU A 123 -4.29 -13.93 -10.55
N ALA A 124 -3.32 -14.65 -11.08
CA ALA A 124 -2.34 -15.40 -10.27
C ALA A 124 -1.19 -14.50 -9.78
N GLY A 125 -0.51 -14.93 -8.70
CA GLY A 125 0.67 -14.29 -8.16
C GLY A 125 0.65 -14.19 -6.64
N PHE A 126 1.75 -13.71 -6.06
CA PHE A 126 1.82 -13.32 -4.67
C PHE A 126 1.04 -12.02 -4.49
N ARG A 127 0.06 -11.99 -3.60
CA ARG A 127 -0.76 -10.81 -3.37
C ARG A 127 -0.05 -9.83 -2.46
N ALA A 128 -0.09 -8.55 -2.78
CA ALA A 128 0.46 -7.49 -1.94
C ALA A 128 -0.53 -6.34 -1.77
N ILE A 129 -0.57 -5.76 -0.58
CA ILE A 129 -1.33 -4.54 -0.29
C ILE A 129 -0.36 -3.55 0.33
N PHE A 130 -0.17 -2.40 -0.33
CA PHE A 130 0.73 -1.34 0.13
C PHE A 130 -0.09 -0.14 0.60
N SER A 131 0.01 0.20 1.90
CA SER A 131 -0.67 1.33 2.55
C SER A 131 -2.15 1.49 2.22
N ALA A 132 -2.87 0.36 2.12
CA ALA A 132 -4.30 0.34 1.85
C ALA A 132 -5.07 -0.58 2.81
N PHE A 133 -4.38 -1.46 3.55
CA PHE A 133 -5.06 -2.44 4.39
C PHE A 133 -5.76 -1.80 5.60
N HIS A 134 -5.29 -0.66 6.07
CA HIS A 134 -5.91 0.08 7.16
C HIS A 134 -7.29 0.66 6.81
N HIS A 135 -7.63 0.80 5.53
CA HIS A 135 -8.97 1.20 5.09
C HIS A 135 -10.03 0.14 5.38
N PHE A 136 -9.64 -1.14 5.40
CA PHE A 136 -10.58 -2.23 5.62
C PHE A 136 -10.90 -2.43 7.11
N PRO A 137 -12.19 -2.40 7.51
CA PRO A 137 -12.59 -2.80 8.87
C PRO A 137 -12.30 -4.29 9.10
N PRO A 138 -12.22 -4.76 10.36
CA PRO A 138 -11.78 -6.11 10.68
C PRO A 138 -12.48 -7.24 9.91
N PRO A 139 -13.81 -7.22 9.65
CA PRO A 139 -14.46 -8.29 8.87
C PRO A 139 -13.97 -8.34 7.42
N LEU A 140 -13.79 -7.18 6.75
CA LEU A 140 -13.28 -7.14 5.38
C LEU A 140 -11.78 -7.49 5.32
N ALA A 141 -10.99 -7.00 6.28
CA ALA A 141 -9.58 -7.35 6.40
C ALA A 141 -9.39 -8.88 6.54
N GLU A 142 -10.23 -9.54 7.36
CA GLU A 142 -10.25 -11.00 7.52
C GLU A 142 -10.68 -11.69 6.23
N ALA A 143 -11.71 -11.19 5.54
CA ALA A 143 -12.18 -11.75 4.27
C ALA A 143 -11.11 -11.72 3.17
N ILE A 144 -10.30 -10.63 3.09
CA ILE A 144 -9.17 -10.52 2.16
C ILE A 144 -8.13 -11.63 2.44
N LEU A 145 -7.76 -11.82 3.71
CA LEU A 145 -6.80 -12.86 4.10
C LEU A 145 -7.39 -14.26 3.86
N ALA A 146 -8.67 -14.48 4.15
CA ALA A 146 -9.34 -15.75 3.94
C ALA A 146 -9.45 -16.11 2.43
N ASP A 147 -9.61 -15.11 1.55
CA ASP A 147 -9.59 -15.34 0.12
C ASP A 147 -8.21 -15.81 -0.36
N ALA A 148 -7.13 -15.21 0.14
CA ALA A 148 -5.77 -15.66 -0.17
C ALA A 148 -5.53 -17.09 0.34
N VAL A 149 -5.98 -17.43 1.55
CA VAL A 149 -5.89 -18.78 2.12
C VAL A 149 -6.66 -19.80 1.28
N ARG A 150 -7.90 -19.49 0.91
CA ARG A 150 -8.77 -20.35 0.09
C ARG A 150 -8.13 -20.67 -1.27
N GLN A 151 -7.50 -19.66 -1.89
CA GLN A 151 -6.86 -19.82 -3.19
C GLN A 151 -5.40 -20.28 -3.10
N LYS A 152 -4.87 -20.47 -1.88
CA LYS A 152 -3.47 -20.82 -1.62
C LYS A 152 -2.47 -19.83 -2.23
N ALA A 153 -2.85 -18.58 -2.35
CA ALA A 153 -2.02 -17.50 -2.83
C ALA A 153 -1.24 -16.88 -1.66
N GLY A 154 0.08 -16.79 -1.75
CA GLY A 154 0.85 -16.03 -0.77
C GLY A 154 0.35 -14.60 -0.69
N ILE A 155 0.40 -13.99 0.50
CA ILE A 155 -0.09 -12.62 0.71
C ILE A 155 0.83 -11.81 1.62
N GLY A 156 1.05 -10.54 1.28
CA GLY A 156 1.75 -9.56 2.09
C GLY A 156 0.95 -8.28 2.26
N VAL A 157 0.90 -7.76 3.48
CA VAL A 157 0.35 -6.45 3.82
C VAL A 157 1.51 -5.59 4.31
N PHE A 158 1.66 -4.39 3.77
CA PHE A 158 2.78 -3.49 4.03
C PHE A 158 2.25 -2.06 4.25
N GLU A 159 2.23 -1.62 5.50
CA GLU A 159 1.78 -0.29 5.88
C GLU A 159 2.98 0.65 6.06
N GLY A 160 2.98 1.77 5.37
CA GLY A 160 4.10 2.72 5.32
C GLY A 160 4.29 3.58 6.56
N ALA A 161 3.82 3.13 7.72
CA ALA A 161 4.03 3.79 9.00
C ALA A 161 4.02 2.77 10.17
N GLY A 162 4.56 3.19 11.32
CA GLY A 162 4.74 2.35 12.50
C GLY A 162 3.71 2.51 13.61
N LYS A 163 2.74 3.41 13.46
CA LYS A 163 1.72 3.73 14.47
C LYS A 163 2.31 4.30 15.77
N HIS A 164 3.16 5.32 15.64
CA HIS A 164 3.77 6.03 16.76
C HIS A 164 3.27 7.50 16.83
N TRP A 165 3.23 8.08 18.03
CA TRP A 165 2.90 9.49 18.21
C TRP A 165 3.87 10.43 17.48
N LEU A 166 5.14 10.05 17.38
CA LEU A 166 6.14 10.79 16.60
C LEU A 166 5.75 10.91 15.13
N GLU A 167 5.18 9.88 14.52
CA GLU A 167 4.73 9.91 13.12
C GLU A 167 3.56 10.89 12.94
N ILE A 168 2.63 10.94 13.89
CA ILE A 168 1.56 11.95 13.89
C ILE A 168 2.16 13.35 14.03
N PHE A 169 3.10 13.55 14.94
CA PHE A 169 3.78 14.84 15.10
C PHE A 169 4.51 15.26 13.81
N LEU A 170 5.21 14.33 13.16
CA LEU A 170 5.87 14.58 11.89
C LEU A 170 4.87 14.85 10.75
N ALA A 171 3.72 14.18 10.75
CA ALA A 171 2.64 14.44 9.81
C ALA A 171 2.08 15.87 9.93
N TRP A 172 2.08 16.45 11.12
CA TRP A 172 1.63 17.82 11.36
C TRP A 172 2.69 18.90 11.13
N THR A 173 3.96 18.55 11.20
CA THR A 173 5.07 19.51 11.13
C THR A 173 5.85 19.39 9.82
N VAL A 174 6.31 18.21 9.47
CA VAL A 174 7.20 17.98 8.34
C VAL A 174 6.42 17.81 7.03
N LEU A 175 5.31 17.04 7.04
CA LEU A 175 4.57 16.78 5.79
C LEU A 175 4.01 18.04 5.14
N PRO A 176 3.39 19.01 5.84
CA PRO A 176 2.93 20.24 5.21
C PRO A 176 4.06 21.05 4.59
N VAL A 177 5.20 21.15 5.27
CA VAL A 177 6.38 21.86 4.75
C VAL A 177 6.91 21.15 3.50
N ALA A 178 7.06 19.85 3.56
CA ALA A 178 7.46 19.05 2.40
C ALA A 178 6.48 19.19 1.23
N GLN A 179 5.17 19.24 1.52
CA GLN A 179 4.15 19.44 0.49
C GLN A 179 4.28 20.81 -0.18
N LEU A 180 4.48 21.88 0.59
CA LEU A 180 4.72 23.21 0.03
C LEU A 180 6.00 23.24 -0.83
N LEU A 181 7.07 22.61 -0.36
CA LEU A 181 8.35 22.60 -1.08
C LEU A 181 8.31 21.77 -2.36
N PHE A 182 7.68 20.60 -2.35
CA PHE A 182 7.75 19.64 -3.44
C PHE A 182 6.60 19.71 -4.44
N THR A 183 5.48 20.37 -4.11
CA THR A 183 4.31 20.45 -5.01
C THR A 183 4.63 20.90 -6.45
N PRO A 184 5.53 21.88 -6.71
CA PRO A 184 5.86 22.28 -8.07
C PRO A 184 6.58 21.21 -8.90
N PHE A 185 7.27 20.28 -8.24
CA PHE A 185 8.11 19.25 -8.86
C PHE A 185 7.39 17.92 -9.10
N MET A 186 6.16 17.79 -8.58
CA MET A 186 5.39 16.55 -8.71
C MET A 186 4.84 16.35 -10.12
N GLN A 187 4.93 15.12 -10.62
CA GLN A 187 4.38 14.73 -11.92
C GLN A 187 3.12 13.85 -11.76
N PRO A 188 2.13 14.01 -12.65
CA PRO A 188 2.02 15.01 -13.73
C PRO A 188 1.84 16.42 -13.17
N PHE A 189 2.33 17.44 -13.91
CA PHE A 189 2.13 18.84 -13.51
C PHE A 189 0.64 19.22 -13.57
N ARG A 190 0.12 19.86 -12.51
CA ARG A 190 -1.29 20.26 -12.40
C ARG A 190 -1.41 21.66 -11.79
N LEU A 191 -1.96 22.63 -12.53
CA LEU A 191 -2.23 23.97 -12.00
C LEU A 191 -3.21 23.94 -10.81
N SER A 192 -4.22 23.07 -10.87
CA SER A 192 -5.18 22.89 -9.76
C SER A 192 -4.49 22.46 -8.46
N ARG A 193 -3.44 21.65 -8.55
CA ARG A 193 -2.67 21.25 -7.36
C ARG A 193 -1.92 22.44 -6.79
N LEU A 194 -1.32 23.31 -7.61
CA LEU A 194 -0.69 24.55 -7.13
C LEU A 194 -1.72 25.46 -6.45
N PHE A 195 -2.88 25.66 -7.08
CA PHE A 195 -3.96 26.49 -6.54
C PHE A 195 -4.41 25.98 -5.16
N PHE A 196 -4.73 24.67 -5.05
CA PHE A 196 -5.21 24.07 -3.80
C PHE A 196 -4.09 23.72 -2.79
N THR A 197 -2.86 24.00 -3.10
CA THR A 197 -1.75 23.92 -2.15
C THR A 197 -1.35 25.28 -1.61
N TYR A 198 -1.29 26.33 -2.48
CA TYR A 198 -0.72 27.61 -2.10
C TYR A 198 -1.75 28.71 -1.87
N LEU A 199 -2.80 28.76 -2.69
CA LEU A 199 -3.79 29.84 -2.61
C LEU A 199 -4.96 29.49 -1.68
N VAL A 200 -5.48 28.29 -1.81
CA VAL A 200 -6.54 27.73 -0.96
C VAL A 200 -6.06 26.38 -0.44
N PRO A 201 -5.34 26.29 0.69
CA PRO A 201 -4.50 25.15 1.09
C PRO A 201 -5.32 23.91 1.56
N LEU A 202 -6.29 23.50 0.75
CA LEU A 202 -7.14 22.34 1.05
C LEU A 202 -6.37 21.02 0.92
N ILE A 203 -5.45 20.91 -0.05
CA ILE A 203 -4.68 19.67 -0.20
C ILE A 203 -3.80 19.41 1.03
N PRO A 204 -2.99 20.37 1.54
CA PRO A 204 -2.26 20.18 2.81
C PRO A 204 -3.16 19.83 3.99
N LEU A 205 -4.27 20.56 4.15
CA LEU A 205 -5.19 20.36 5.26
C LEU A 205 -5.75 18.94 5.29
N PHE A 206 -6.28 18.46 4.17
CA PHE A 206 -6.86 17.13 4.07
C PHE A 206 -5.78 16.02 4.12
N THR A 207 -4.60 16.27 3.56
CA THR A 207 -3.48 15.31 3.65
C THR A 207 -3.04 15.11 5.11
N ILE A 208 -3.00 16.17 5.94
CA ILE A 208 -2.67 16.06 7.37
C ILE A 208 -3.73 15.24 8.10
N TRP A 209 -5.01 15.53 7.85
CA TRP A 209 -6.12 14.80 8.47
C TRP A 209 -6.06 13.32 8.07
N ASP A 210 -6.08 13.02 6.78
CA ASP A 210 -6.12 11.64 6.29
C ASP A 210 -4.86 10.88 6.72
N GLY A 211 -3.67 11.47 6.64
CA GLY A 211 -2.44 10.86 7.13
C GLY A 211 -2.45 10.57 8.64
N THR A 212 -3.09 11.44 9.45
CA THR A 212 -3.29 11.20 10.88
C THR A 212 -4.24 10.04 11.10
N VAL A 213 -5.37 10.04 10.41
CA VAL A 213 -6.38 8.99 10.51
C VAL A 213 -5.82 7.65 10.03
N SER A 214 -5.08 7.60 8.93
CA SER A 214 -4.40 6.39 8.44
C SER A 214 -3.53 5.77 9.53
N ILE A 215 -2.69 6.57 10.22
CA ILE A 215 -1.86 6.08 11.35
C ILE A 215 -2.73 5.52 12.48
N LEU A 216 -3.86 6.17 12.81
CA LEU A 216 -4.78 5.72 13.86
C LEU A 216 -5.53 4.44 13.48
N ARG A 217 -5.87 4.27 12.19
CA ARG A 217 -6.57 3.09 11.63
C ARG A 217 -5.67 1.87 11.46
N MET A 218 -4.34 2.03 11.39
CA MET A 218 -3.41 0.92 11.17
C MET A 218 -3.56 -0.19 12.20
N TYR A 219 -3.40 -1.41 11.75
CA TYR A 219 -3.34 -2.60 12.60
C TYR A 219 -1.93 -2.81 13.14
N PRO A 220 -1.72 -2.88 14.46
CA PRO A 220 -0.45 -3.34 15.03
C PRO A 220 -0.15 -4.79 14.63
N PRO A 221 1.13 -5.23 14.61
CA PRO A 221 1.51 -6.59 14.21
C PRO A 221 0.73 -7.70 14.93
N ALA A 222 0.45 -7.54 16.22
CA ALA A 222 -0.33 -8.52 16.99
C ALA A 222 -1.78 -8.64 16.49
N GLN A 223 -2.41 -7.52 16.08
CA GLN A 223 -3.76 -7.56 15.51
C GLN A 223 -3.76 -8.13 14.09
N LEU A 224 -2.73 -7.84 13.27
CA LEU A 224 -2.56 -8.47 11.97
C LEU A 224 -2.44 -9.99 12.08
N LEU A 225 -1.64 -10.49 13.04
CA LEU A 225 -1.54 -11.94 13.30
C LEU A 225 -2.87 -12.52 13.78
N ALA A 226 -3.60 -11.83 14.64
CA ALA A 226 -4.90 -12.29 15.11
C ALA A 226 -5.93 -12.37 13.96
N LEU A 227 -5.94 -11.41 13.02
CA LEU A 227 -6.75 -11.45 11.79
C LEU A 227 -6.35 -12.66 10.93
N ALA A 228 -5.04 -12.85 10.72
CA ALA A 228 -4.50 -13.93 9.91
C ALA A 228 -4.86 -15.32 10.47
N HIS A 229 -4.77 -15.51 11.79
CA HIS A 229 -5.14 -16.79 12.43
C HIS A 229 -6.67 -17.05 12.32
N ARG A 230 -7.52 -16.03 12.38
CA ARG A 230 -8.96 -16.22 12.15
C ARG A 230 -9.28 -16.55 10.70
N ALA A 231 -8.56 -15.94 9.75
CA ALA A 231 -8.70 -16.22 8.33
C ALA A 231 -8.18 -17.62 7.94
N ASP A 232 -7.30 -18.22 8.74
CA ASP A 232 -6.66 -19.53 8.52
C ASP A 232 -6.82 -20.45 9.74
N PRO A 233 -8.03 -20.88 10.10
CA PRO A 233 -8.28 -21.72 11.27
C PRO A 233 -7.64 -23.10 11.18
N GLN A 234 -7.30 -23.56 9.97
CA GLN A 234 -6.65 -24.84 9.72
C GLN A 234 -5.12 -24.75 9.80
N GLY A 235 -4.54 -23.55 9.93
CA GLY A 235 -3.09 -23.34 10.02
C GLY A 235 -2.34 -23.77 8.75
N THR A 236 -2.97 -23.58 7.59
CA THR A 236 -2.40 -23.97 6.27
C THR A 236 -1.32 -23.02 5.78
N PHE A 237 -1.19 -21.85 6.40
CA PHE A 237 -0.18 -20.84 6.11
C PHE A 237 0.85 -20.72 7.24
N LYS A 238 2.04 -20.27 6.88
CA LYS A 238 3.03 -19.73 7.81
C LYS A 238 2.88 -18.21 7.82
N TRP A 239 2.44 -17.66 8.95
CA TRP A 239 2.23 -16.24 9.15
C TRP A 239 3.39 -15.59 9.89
N GLN A 240 3.78 -14.41 9.47
CA GLN A 240 4.76 -13.57 10.14
C GLN A 240 4.30 -12.12 10.09
N ALA A 241 4.33 -11.42 11.21
CA ALA A 241 4.10 -9.98 11.28
C ALA A 241 5.20 -9.30 12.10
N GLY A 242 5.43 -8.04 11.81
CA GLY A 242 6.46 -7.27 12.48
C GLY A 242 6.58 -5.86 11.92
N LYS A 243 7.73 -5.26 12.19
CA LYS A 243 8.09 -3.94 11.72
C LYS A 243 9.50 -3.95 11.18
N VAL A 244 9.74 -3.14 10.16
CA VAL A 244 11.06 -2.93 9.58
C VAL A 244 11.22 -1.47 9.17
N ARG A 245 12.42 -0.93 9.25
CA ARG A 245 12.66 0.45 8.83
C ARG A 245 14.06 0.63 8.26
N HIS A 246 14.24 1.69 7.49
CA HIS A 246 15.55 2.27 7.29
C HIS A 246 16.06 2.89 8.60
N TRP A 247 17.37 3.03 8.76
CA TRP A 247 17.95 3.74 9.91
C TRP A 247 17.54 5.23 9.95
N TRP A 248 17.18 5.83 8.80
CA TRP A 248 16.80 7.23 8.63
C TRP A 248 15.33 7.45 8.18
N GLY A 249 14.59 6.39 7.85
CA GLY A 249 13.31 6.49 7.17
C GLY A 249 12.12 6.02 8.01
N PRO A 250 10.92 6.07 7.41
CA PRO A 250 9.70 5.60 8.05
C PRO A 250 9.77 4.11 8.36
N GLU A 251 9.01 3.71 9.36
CA GLU A 251 8.81 2.31 9.71
C GLU A 251 7.74 1.70 8.82
N VAL A 252 7.94 0.46 8.39
CA VAL A 252 6.94 -0.34 7.68
C VAL A 252 6.42 -1.42 8.61
N THR A 253 5.13 -1.38 8.92
CA THR A 253 4.44 -2.48 9.59
C THR A 253 4.02 -3.50 8.56
N TYR A 254 4.28 -4.80 8.80
CA TYR A 254 3.99 -5.84 7.81
C TYR A 254 3.30 -7.07 8.40
N LEU A 255 2.54 -7.75 7.55
CA LEU A 255 2.09 -9.14 7.68
C LEU A 255 2.47 -9.88 6.40
N ILE A 256 3.02 -11.07 6.52
CA ILE A 256 3.31 -11.98 5.40
C ILE A 256 2.74 -13.35 5.73
N GLY A 257 1.99 -13.92 4.78
CA GLY A 257 1.49 -15.28 4.80
C GLY A 257 1.93 -16.07 3.57
N VAL A 258 2.50 -17.24 3.79
CA VAL A 258 2.92 -18.15 2.72
C VAL A 258 2.30 -19.52 2.96
N PRO A 259 1.71 -20.17 1.93
CA PRO A 259 1.21 -21.52 2.06
C PRO A 259 2.28 -22.48 2.57
N ARG A 260 1.93 -23.36 3.51
CA ARG A 260 2.84 -24.43 3.93
C ARG A 260 2.95 -25.47 2.83
N ALA A 261 4.18 -25.92 2.56
CA ALA A 261 4.37 -27.07 1.68
C ALA A 261 3.55 -28.27 2.21
N ARG A 262 2.83 -28.97 1.32
CA ARG A 262 2.18 -30.22 1.71
C ARG A 262 3.30 -31.21 2.14
N ARG A 263 3.21 -31.67 3.39
CA ARG A 263 4.02 -32.82 3.83
C ARG A 263 3.54 -34.07 3.14
#